data_29b356f9389f08070942047b5e4a7193
#
_entry.id   29b356f9389f08070942047b5e4a7193
#
_cell.length_a   1.000
_cell.length_b   1.000
_cell.length_c   1.000
_cell.angle_alpha   90.00
_cell.angle_beta   90.00
_cell.angle_gamma   90.00
#
_symmetry.space_group_name_H-M   'P 1'
#
loop_
_entity.id
_entity.type
_entity.pdbx_description
1 polymer ?
#
loop_
_entity_poly.entity_id
_entity_poly.type
_entity_poly.pdbx_seq_one_letter_code
_entity_poly.pdbx_strand_id
1 'polypeptide(L)'
;MANPPTFTKFKDVQSELERGGSAIFRDANGVESLIIRFPYSIQYIHSYAEDSPFFLGLAHGELKGSKCTHCGFVFATPRGHCMRCGHPTEWVTLPNRGRLHSWTTCHFGSEAFLKETPYNLAMVEFDGAGSLLLVRLKECTESELYVGMEVEARFDPKPKYSITDVWFVPAGKTPAAPKRK
;
A
#
# COMPACT_ATOMS: atom_id res chain seq x y z
N MET A 1 -23.77 41.03 -5.33
CA MET A 1 -23.14 39.79 -5.84
C MET A 1 -24.25 38.90 -6.37
N ALA A 2 -24.09 38.28 -7.54
CA ALA A 2 -25.08 37.36 -8.07
C ALA A 2 -25.11 36.07 -7.23
N ASN A 3 -26.31 35.50 -7.03
CA ASN A 3 -26.44 34.19 -6.39
C ASN A 3 -25.79 33.09 -7.24
N PRO A 4 -25.23 32.03 -6.64
CA PRO A 4 -24.76 30.88 -7.36
C PRO A 4 -25.86 30.25 -8.25
N PRO A 5 -25.52 29.69 -9.41
CA PRO A 5 -26.50 29.00 -10.26
C PRO A 5 -27.07 27.76 -9.55
N THR A 6 -28.35 27.49 -9.79
CA THR A 6 -29.07 26.34 -9.22
C THR A 6 -29.16 25.21 -10.24
N PHE A 7 -28.81 23.99 -9.82
CA PHE A 7 -28.86 22.77 -10.62
C PHE A 7 -29.67 21.68 -9.95
N THR A 8 -30.29 20.82 -10.75
CA THR A 8 -31.04 19.63 -10.28
C THR A 8 -30.31 18.32 -10.57
N LYS A 9 -29.19 18.39 -11.32
CA LYS A 9 -28.32 17.24 -11.62
C LYS A 9 -26.94 17.47 -11.01
N PHE A 10 -26.47 16.51 -10.25
CA PHE A 10 -25.19 16.64 -9.54
C PHE A 10 -23.99 16.79 -10.47
N LYS A 11 -24.00 16.17 -11.67
CA LYS A 11 -22.96 16.33 -12.68
C LYS A 11 -22.76 17.79 -13.13
N ASP A 12 -23.85 18.56 -13.17
CA ASP A 12 -23.78 19.97 -13.61
C ASP A 12 -23.18 20.82 -12.49
N VAL A 13 -23.46 20.47 -11.22
CA VAL A 13 -22.80 21.03 -10.02
C VAL A 13 -21.30 20.78 -10.09
N GLN A 14 -20.87 19.54 -10.36
CA GLN A 14 -19.44 19.22 -10.47
C GLN A 14 -18.76 20.04 -11.56
N SER A 15 -19.36 20.17 -12.73
CA SER A 15 -18.83 20.97 -13.83
C SER A 15 -18.69 22.47 -13.48
N GLU A 16 -19.59 23.00 -12.66
CA GLU A 16 -19.51 24.39 -12.17
C GLU A 16 -18.38 24.56 -11.14
N LEU A 17 -18.22 23.62 -10.23
CA LEU A 17 -17.16 23.61 -9.23
C LEU A 17 -15.76 23.46 -9.87
N GLU A 18 -15.64 22.68 -10.95
CA GLU A 18 -14.40 22.53 -11.71
C GLU A 18 -13.98 23.84 -12.39
N ARG A 19 -14.92 24.68 -12.77
CA ARG A 19 -14.68 26.03 -13.31
C ARG A 19 -14.34 27.07 -12.22
N GLY A 20 -14.29 26.65 -10.94
CA GLY A 20 -13.97 27.51 -9.82
C GLY A 20 -15.19 28.29 -9.26
N GLY A 21 -16.39 27.94 -9.68
CA GLY A 21 -17.63 28.50 -9.19
C GLY A 21 -18.14 27.85 -7.90
N SER A 22 -19.31 28.31 -7.47
CA SER A 22 -20.15 27.70 -6.44
C SER A 22 -21.52 27.42 -7.06
N ALA A 23 -22.26 26.45 -6.51
CA ALA A 23 -23.54 26.02 -7.06
C ALA A 23 -24.57 25.77 -5.97
N ILE A 24 -25.84 25.95 -6.29
CA ILE A 24 -26.96 25.48 -5.49
C ILE A 24 -27.44 24.18 -6.12
N PHE A 25 -27.48 23.11 -5.34
CA PHE A 25 -28.08 21.84 -5.73
C PHE A 25 -29.50 21.77 -5.13
N ARG A 26 -30.50 21.54 -5.98
CA ARG A 26 -31.87 21.30 -5.55
C ARG A 26 -32.21 19.84 -5.76
N ASP A 27 -32.55 19.15 -4.68
CA ASP A 27 -32.96 17.74 -4.73
C ASP A 27 -34.42 17.55 -5.26
N ALA A 28 -34.86 16.28 -5.35
CA ALA A 28 -36.20 15.94 -5.82
C ALA A 28 -37.31 16.43 -4.87
N ASN A 29 -37.01 16.74 -3.63
CA ASN A 29 -37.95 17.26 -2.62
C ASN A 29 -37.96 18.79 -2.57
N GLY A 30 -37.17 19.45 -3.44
CA GLY A 30 -37.09 20.90 -3.50
C GLY A 30 -36.13 21.52 -2.44
N VAL A 31 -35.37 20.70 -1.71
CA VAL A 31 -34.39 21.18 -0.73
C VAL A 31 -33.16 21.71 -1.46
N GLU A 32 -32.75 22.93 -1.10
CA GLU A 32 -31.59 23.58 -1.68
C GLU A 32 -30.38 23.47 -0.76
N SER A 33 -29.25 23.12 -1.36
CA SER A 33 -27.95 23.02 -0.67
C SER A 33 -26.90 23.82 -1.43
N LEU A 34 -26.22 24.73 -0.74
CA LEU A 34 -25.06 25.41 -1.30
C LEU A 34 -23.86 24.47 -1.33
N ILE A 35 -23.32 24.23 -2.53
CA ILE A 35 -22.15 23.40 -2.74
C ILE A 35 -20.98 24.30 -3.16
N ILE A 36 -19.87 24.15 -2.47
CA ILE A 36 -18.63 24.85 -2.76
C ILE A 36 -17.48 23.84 -2.86
N ARG A 37 -16.46 24.15 -3.65
CA ARG A 37 -15.20 23.42 -3.63
C ARG A 37 -14.25 24.14 -2.70
N PHE A 38 -13.82 23.47 -1.65
CA PHE A 38 -12.85 23.98 -0.72
C PHE A 38 -11.56 23.17 -0.81
N PRO A 39 -10.43 23.75 -1.26
CA PRO A 39 -9.17 23.04 -1.27
C PRO A 39 -8.73 22.78 0.18
N TYR A 40 -8.47 21.51 0.48
CA TYR A 40 -8.02 21.09 1.79
C TYR A 40 -6.72 20.31 1.65
N SER A 41 -5.68 20.76 2.32
CA SER A 41 -4.37 20.09 2.36
C SER A 41 -3.92 19.95 3.80
N ILE A 42 -3.55 18.72 4.17
CA ILE A 42 -2.97 18.45 5.49
C ILE A 42 -1.50 18.08 5.28
N GLN A 43 -0.63 18.74 6.02
CA GLN A 43 0.75 18.33 6.20
C GLN A 43 0.98 18.04 7.68
N TYR A 44 1.54 16.86 7.96
CA TYR A 44 1.87 16.50 9.34
C TYR A 44 3.22 15.79 9.40
N ILE A 45 3.89 15.95 10.53
CA ILE A 45 5.10 15.20 10.84
C ILE A 45 4.68 13.85 11.37
N HIS A 46 5.14 12.77 10.71
CA HIS A 46 4.84 11.40 11.08
C HIS A 46 6.07 10.74 11.71
N SER A 47 5.84 9.98 12.77
CA SER A 47 6.85 9.11 13.40
C SER A 47 6.40 7.66 13.28
N TYR A 48 7.29 6.79 12.82
CA TYR A 48 7.06 5.34 12.83
C TYR A 48 7.23 4.72 14.22
N ALA A 49 7.79 5.46 15.18
CA ALA A 49 8.00 5.00 16.56
C ALA A 49 8.62 3.59 16.62
N GLU A 50 7.91 2.63 17.19
CA GLU A 50 8.35 1.24 17.34
C GLU A 50 8.57 0.50 16.01
N ASP A 51 7.90 0.94 14.93
CA ASP A 51 8.03 0.33 13.59
C ASP A 51 9.26 0.85 12.82
N SER A 52 9.98 1.83 13.36
CA SER A 52 11.16 2.41 12.69
C SER A 52 12.19 1.39 12.22
N PRO A 53 12.52 0.32 12.96
CA PRO A 53 13.48 -0.68 12.49
C PRO A 53 13.05 -1.43 11.23
N PHE A 54 11.73 -1.58 10.99
CA PHE A 54 11.23 -2.18 9.75
C PHE A 54 11.59 -1.31 8.54
N PHE A 55 11.24 -0.04 8.55
CA PHE A 55 11.49 0.88 7.44
C PHE A 55 12.97 1.19 7.23
N LEU A 56 13.75 1.26 8.30
CA LEU A 56 15.22 1.34 8.21
C LEU A 56 15.82 0.07 7.61
N GLY A 57 15.29 -1.11 7.97
CA GLY A 57 15.68 -2.38 7.36
C GLY A 57 15.46 -2.36 5.85
N LEU A 58 14.28 -1.93 5.38
CA LEU A 58 13.99 -1.82 3.94
C LEU A 58 15.02 -0.92 3.22
N ALA A 59 15.40 0.19 3.83
CA ALA A 59 16.40 1.11 3.27
C ALA A 59 17.81 0.48 3.16
N HIS A 60 18.10 -0.53 3.98
CA HIS A 60 19.36 -1.28 3.96
C HIS A 60 19.28 -2.63 3.22
N GLY A 61 18.15 -2.93 2.56
CA GLY A 61 17.96 -4.20 1.85
C GLY A 61 17.67 -5.39 2.77
N GLU A 62 17.16 -5.14 3.96
CA GLU A 62 16.82 -6.16 4.95
C GLU A 62 15.33 -6.21 5.22
N LEU A 63 14.74 -7.40 5.18
CA LEU A 63 13.40 -7.66 5.67
C LEU A 63 13.46 -7.91 7.18
N LYS A 64 12.74 -7.10 7.95
CA LYS A 64 12.58 -7.29 9.38
C LYS A 64 11.22 -7.89 9.69
N GLY A 65 11.21 -8.93 10.51
CA GLY A 65 10.04 -9.47 11.16
C GLY A 65 10.15 -9.29 12.66
N SER A 66 9.21 -9.88 13.40
CA SER A 66 9.30 -9.91 14.86
C SER A 66 9.03 -11.30 15.41
N LYS A 67 9.75 -11.67 16.48
CA LYS A 67 9.65 -12.98 17.15
C LYS A 67 9.19 -12.80 18.59
N CYS A 68 8.19 -13.56 18.99
CA CYS A 68 7.73 -13.57 20.38
C CYS A 68 8.81 -14.10 21.31
N THR A 69 9.12 -13.36 22.36
CA THR A 69 10.11 -13.74 23.39
C THR A 69 9.70 -14.92 24.24
N HIS A 70 8.39 -15.25 24.28
CA HIS A 70 7.85 -16.35 25.08
C HIS A 70 7.53 -17.60 24.24
N CYS A 71 6.65 -17.50 23.23
CA CYS A 71 6.20 -18.69 22.47
C CYS A 71 7.00 -18.92 21.18
N GLY A 72 7.96 -18.08 20.85
CA GLY A 72 8.82 -18.21 19.67
C GLY A 72 8.12 -17.97 18.33
N PHE A 73 6.84 -17.59 18.31
CA PHE A 73 6.12 -17.35 17.06
C PHE A 73 6.74 -16.15 16.32
N VAL A 74 7.01 -16.35 15.02
CA VAL A 74 7.62 -15.31 14.16
C VAL A 74 6.55 -14.68 13.26
N PHE A 75 6.50 -13.36 13.27
CA PHE A 75 5.62 -12.55 12.43
C PHE A 75 6.41 -11.96 11.26
N ALA A 76 6.00 -12.27 10.05
CA ALA A 76 6.58 -11.66 8.84
C ALA A 76 6.17 -10.18 8.70
N THR A 77 4.93 -9.84 9.08
CA THR A 77 4.54 -8.45 9.33
C THR A 77 4.79 -8.15 10.81
N PRO A 78 5.79 -7.33 11.15
CA PRO A 78 6.25 -7.17 12.52
C PRO A 78 5.17 -6.59 13.44
N ARG A 79 5.24 -6.93 14.72
CA ARG A 79 4.34 -6.47 15.78
C ARG A 79 5.11 -6.29 17.08
N GLY A 80 4.74 -5.30 17.88
CA GLY A 80 5.35 -5.07 19.20
C GLY A 80 5.00 -6.15 20.22
N HIS A 81 3.81 -6.78 20.09
CA HIS A 81 3.32 -7.83 21.00
C HIS A 81 2.76 -9.01 20.22
N CYS A 82 2.91 -10.19 20.82
CA CYS A 82 2.44 -11.46 20.24
C CYS A 82 0.92 -11.58 20.31
N MET A 83 0.27 -11.81 19.17
CA MET A 83 -1.18 -12.03 19.11
C MET A 83 -1.64 -13.35 19.73
N ARG A 84 -0.72 -14.31 19.93
CA ARG A 84 -1.04 -15.64 20.48
C ARG A 84 -1.00 -15.69 22.01
N CYS A 85 -0.08 -14.96 22.63
CA CYS A 85 0.16 -15.05 24.07
C CYS A 85 0.38 -13.71 24.78
N GLY A 86 0.28 -12.57 24.06
CA GLY A 86 0.36 -11.23 24.63
C GLY A 86 1.77 -10.74 25.01
N HIS A 87 2.80 -11.61 24.99
CA HIS A 87 4.15 -11.22 25.38
C HIS A 87 4.83 -10.30 24.35
N PRO A 88 5.82 -9.50 24.77
CA PRO A 88 6.61 -8.66 23.87
C PRO A 88 7.29 -9.49 22.77
N THR A 89 7.61 -8.82 21.67
CA THR A 89 8.40 -9.40 20.58
C THR A 89 9.75 -8.70 20.47
N GLU A 90 10.71 -9.37 19.84
CA GLU A 90 12.01 -8.83 19.45
C GLU A 90 12.15 -8.84 17.93
N TRP A 91 12.96 -7.94 17.39
CA TRP A 91 13.21 -7.85 15.96
C TRP A 91 14.06 -9.02 15.49
N VAL A 92 13.68 -9.60 14.34
CA VAL A 92 14.45 -10.65 13.65
C VAL A 92 14.57 -10.29 12.17
N THR A 93 15.65 -10.75 11.53
CA THR A 93 15.79 -10.63 10.08
C THR A 93 15.15 -11.83 9.41
N LEU A 94 14.29 -11.58 8.42
CA LEU A 94 13.69 -12.60 7.59
C LEU A 94 14.55 -12.83 6.33
N PRO A 95 14.47 -14.03 5.71
CA PRO A 95 15.12 -14.26 4.43
C PRO A 95 14.53 -13.35 3.35
N ASN A 96 15.35 -12.94 2.37
CA ASN A 96 14.89 -12.18 1.21
C ASN A 96 14.19 -13.06 0.16
N ARG A 97 13.99 -14.35 0.44
CA ARG A 97 13.27 -15.31 -0.39
C ARG A 97 12.12 -15.90 0.40
N GLY A 98 11.00 -16.12 -0.31
CA GLY A 98 9.81 -16.74 0.23
C GLY A 98 9.02 -17.43 -0.86
N ARG A 99 7.82 -17.87 -0.54
CA ARG A 99 6.90 -18.51 -1.50
C ARG A 99 5.61 -17.72 -1.59
N LEU A 100 5.07 -17.65 -2.79
CA LEU A 100 3.77 -17.06 -3.06
C LEU A 100 2.68 -17.94 -2.45
N HIS A 101 2.03 -17.42 -1.38
CA HIS A 101 0.91 -18.10 -0.74
C HIS A 101 -0.40 -17.85 -1.51
N SER A 102 -0.65 -16.60 -1.87
CA SER A 102 -1.81 -16.16 -2.63
C SER A 102 -1.55 -14.79 -3.24
N TRP A 103 -2.38 -14.39 -4.21
CA TRP A 103 -2.28 -13.06 -4.83
C TRP A 103 -3.65 -12.55 -5.27
N THR A 104 -3.66 -11.27 -5.62
CA THR A 104 -4.76 -10.62 -6.33
C THR A 104 -4.22 -9.62 -7.33
N THR A 105 -4.89 -9.52 -8.49
CA THR A 105 -4.61 -8.49 -9.49
C THR A 105 -5.57 -7.32 -9.26
N CYS A 106 -5.00 -6.16 -8.94
CA CYS A 106 -5.75 -4.95 -8.69
C CYS A 106 -5.93 -4.18 -9.99
N HIS A 107 -7.16 -4.15 -10.53
CA HIS A 107 -7.52 -3.40 -11.74
C HIS A 107 -7.95 -1.96 -11.43
N PHE A 108 -8.13 -1.64 -10.17
CA PHE A 108 -8.50 -0.32 -9.67
C PHE A 108 -7.67 0.02 -8.42
N GLY A 109 -7.43 1.30 -8.17
CA GLY A 109 -6.69 1.77 -7.00
C GLY A 109 -7.01 3.22 -6.68
N SER A 110 -6.49 3.73 -5.55
CA SER A 110 -6.52 5.16 -5.25
C SER A 110 -5.77 5.97 -6.30
N GLU A 111 -5.97 7.27 -6.33
CA GLU A 111 -5.34 8.19 -7.29
C GLU A 111 -3.81 7.99 -7.35
N ALA A 112 -3.17 7.73 -6.22
CA ALA A 112 -1.73 7.48 -6.13
C ALA A 112 -1.27 6.23 -6.91
N PHE A 113 -2.12 5.20 -7.03
CA PHE A 113 -1.80 3.92 -7.65
C PHE A 113 -2.52 3.69 -8.99
N LEU A 114 -3.44 4.57 -9.36
CA LEU A 114 -4.28 4.40 -10.55
C LEU A 114 -3.45 4.24 -11.83
N LYS A 115 -2.33 4.96 -11.94
CA LYS A 115 -1.41 4.89 -13.10
C LYS A 115 -0.59 3.60 -13.17
N GLU A 116 -0.58 2.83 -12.09
CA GLU A 116 0.14 1.56 -12.01
C GLU A 116 -0.75 0.35 -12.24
N THR A 117 -2.08 0.55 -12.36
CA THR A 117 -3.05 -0.53 -12.62
C THR A 117 -2.92 -1.06 -14.04
N PRO A 118 -3.10 -2.39 -14.27
CA PRO A 118 -3.26 -3.43 -13.25
C PRO A 118 -1.94 -3.77 -12.56
N TYR A 119 -2.01 -4.10 -11.26
CA TYR A 119 -0.83 -4.53 -10.50
C TYR A 119 -1.16 -5.70 -9.56
N ASN A 120 -0.15 -6.51 -9.26
CA ASN A 120 -0.31 -7.66 -8.38
C ASN A 120 0.08 -7.31 -6.93
N LEU A 121 -0.78 -7.72 -5.99
CA LEU A 121 -0.47 -7.84 -4.57
C LEU A 121 -0.35 -9.32 -4.22
N ALA A 122 0.65 -9.66 -3.43
CA ALA A 122 0.96 -11.01 -3.03
C ALA A 122 1.03 -11.14 -1.50
N MET A 123 0.54 -12.27 -1.01
CA MET A 123 0.83 -12.75 0.33
C MET A 123 2.01 -13.70 0.22
N VAL A 124 3.13 -13.33 0.85
CA VAL A 124 4.37 -14.12 0.82
C VAL A 124 4.54 -14.83 2.15
N GLU A 125 4.83 -16.13 2.10
CA GLU A 125 5.23 -16.95 3.24
C GLU A 125 6.74 -17.14 3.29
N PHE A 126 7.26 -17.28 4.50
CA PHE A 126 8.68 -17.49 4.76
C PHE A 126 8.88 -18.70 5.64
N ASP A 127 9.94 -19.45 5.40
CA ASP A 127 10.30 -20.57 6.27
C ASP A 127 10.57 -20.07 7.69
N GLY A 128 9.94 -20.72 8.66
CA GLY A 128 10.04 -20.37 10.06
C GLY A 128 9.18 -19.18 10.52
N ALA A 129 8.45 -18.51 9.63
CA ALA A 129 7.47 -17.51 9.99
C ALA A 129 6.05 -18.09 10.01
N GLY A 130 5.28 -17.72 11.01
CA GLY A 130 3.89 -18.19 11.19
C GLY A 130 2.84 -17.20 10.66
N SER A 131 3.26 -16.10 10.04
CA SER A 131 2.39 -15.14 9.37
C SER A 131 2.93 -14.77 7.99
N LEU A 132 2.06 -14.17 7.17
CA LEU A 132 2.37 -13.76 5.81
C LEU A 132 2.75 -12.28 5.75
N LEU A 133 3.45 -11.88 4.68
CA LEU A 133 3.72 -10.50 4.34
C LEU A 133 2.92 -10.12 3.09
N LEU A 134 2.08 -9.08 3.20
CA LEU A 134 1.41 -8.48 2.04
C LEU A 134 2.35 -7.48 1.36
N VAL A 135 2.60 -7.68 0.07
CA VAL A 135 3.59 -6.88 -0.67
C VAL A 135 3.26 -6.83 -2.17
N ARG A 136 3.83 -5.87 -2.88
CA ARG A 136 3.76 -5.83 -4.35
C ARG A 136 4.53 -6.98 -4.97
N LEU A 137 3.95 -7.59 -6.02
CA LEU A 137 4.62 -8.56 -6.86
C LEU A 137 4.78 -7.95 -8.26
N LYS A 138 6.01 -7.86 -8.74
CA LYS A 138 6.37 -7.21 -10.01
C LYS A 138 7.07 -8.20 -10.95
N GLU A 139 7.28 -7.75 -12.19
CA GLU A 139 8.01 -8.50 -13.23
C GLU A 139 7.40 -9.87 -13.59
N CYS A 140 6.08 -10.00 -13.43
CA CYS A 140 5.30 -11.16 -13.84
C CYS A 140 3.90 -10.76 -14.24
N THR A 141 3.32 -11.55 -15.12
CA THR A 141 1.91 -11.48 -15.50
C THR A 141 1.07 -12.39 -14.61
N GLU A 142 -0.22 -12.16 -14.52
CA GLU A 142 -1.13 -12.99 -13.73
C GLU A 142 -1.09 -14.46 -14.16
N SER A 143 -0.94 -14.72 -15.45
CA SER A 143 -0.87 -16.09 -16.01
C SER A 143 0.38 -16.87 -15.65
N GLU A 144 1.44 -16.21 -15.16
CA GLU A 144 2.67 -16.85 -14.68
C GLU A 144 2.59 -17.25 -13.20
N LEU A 145 1.55 -16.78 -12.47
CA LEU A 145 1.46 -16.92 -11.02
C LEU A 145 0.85 -18.28 -10.63
N TYR A 146 1.45 -18.91 -9.64
CA TYR A 146 0.92 -20.11 -9.00
C TYR A 146 1.31 -20.18 -7.52
N VAL A 147 0.49 -20.82 -6.72
CA VAL A 147 0.75 -21.01 -5.28
C VAL A 147 2.02 -21.84 -5.08
N GLY A 148 2.89 -21.41 -4.19
CA GLY A 148 4.18 -22.04 -3.93
C GLY A 148 5.32 -21.56 -4.84
N MET A 149 5.07 -20.64 -5.77
CA MET A 149 6.12 -20.03 -6.61
C MET A 149 7.17 -19.37 -5.74
N GLU A 150 8.44 -19.69 -5.96
CA GLU A 150 9.53 -19.00 -5.27
C GLU A 150 9.62 -17.53 -5.72
N VAL A 151 9.71 -16.65 -4.75
CA VAL A 151 9.80 -15.21 -4.97
C VAL A 151 10.94 -14.62 -4.13
N GLU A 152 11.56 -13.56 -4.63
CA GLU A 152 12.63 -12.88 -3.92
C GLU A 152 12.39 -11.36 -3.82
N ALA A 153 12.82 -10.79 -2.71
CA ALA A 153 12.68 -9.36 -2.42
C ALA A 153 13.61 -8.52 -3.29
N ARG A 154 13.11 -7.39 -3.71
CA ARG A 154 13.85 -6.28 -4.31
C ARG A 154 13.57 -5.02 -3.51
N PHE A 155 14.58 -4.18 -3.35
CA PHE A 155 14.51 -2.96 -2.55
C PHE A 155 14.76 -1.73 -3.42
N ASP A 156 14.08 -0.63 -3.09
CA ASP A 156 14.29 0.63 -3.80
C ASP A 156 15.67 1.20 -3.45
N PRO A 157 16.54 1.44 -4.43
CA PRO A 157 17.87 2.04 -4.18
C PRO A 157 17.78 3.50 -3.70
N LYS A 158 16.59 4.10 -3.76
CA LYS A 158 16.27 5.45 -3.25
C LYS A 158 15.08 5.37 -2.30
N PRO A 159 15.29 4.85 -1.09
CA PRO A 159 14.21 4.58 -0.16
C PRO A 159 13.45 5.85 0.22
N LYS A 160 12.13 5.73 0.36
CA LYS A 160 11.21 6.75 0.82
C LYS A 160 10.71 6.48 2.24
N TYR A 161 11.24 5.45 2.87
CA TYR A 161 10.81 4.92 4.16
C TYR A 161 9.34 4.53 4.15
N SER A 162 8.93 3.79 3.13
CA SER A 162 7.55 3.35 2.87
C SER A 162 7.53 1.85 2.61
N ILE A 163 6.38 1.21 2.84
CA ILE A 163 6.18 -0.21 2.48
C ILE A 163 6.39 -0.47 0.97
N THR A 164 6.30 0.55 0.13
CA THR A 164 6.54 0.44 -1.31
C THR A 164 8.02 0.38 -1.68
N ASP A 165 8.93 0.56 -0.72
CA ASP A 165 10.37 0.43 -0.92
C ASP A 165 10.82 -1.04 -1.07
N VAL A 166 9.92 -1.98 -0.82
CA VAL A 166 10.12 -3.40 -1.08
C VAL A 166 9.05 -3.92 -2.03
N TRP A 167 9.44 -4.78 -2.94
CA TRP A 167 8.54 -5.61 -3.75
C TRP A 167 9.18 -6.97 -3.98
N PHE A 168 8.39 -7.93 -4.40
CA PHE A 168 8.89 -9.24 -4.75
C PHE A 168 8.84 -9.46 -6.27
N VAL A 169 9.70 -10.33 -6.75
CA VAL A 169 9.74 -10.82 -8.13
C VAL A 169 9.86 -12.34 -8.12
N PRO A 170 9.46 -13.07 -9.19
CA PRO A 170 9.77 -14.49 -9.32
C PRO A 170 11.27 -14.73 -9.15
N ALA A 171 11.64 -15.72 -8.33
CA ALA A 171 13.04 -16.02 -8.05
C ALA A 171 13.80 -16.41 -9.33
N GLY A 172 15.06 -15.98 -9.43
CA GLY A 172 15.92 -16.26 -10.59
C GLY A 172 15.71 -15.33 -11.80
N LYS A 173 14.77 -14.39 -11.76
CA LYS A 173 14.69 -13.32 -12.78
C LYS A 173 15.81 -12.31 -12.57
N THR A 174 16.60 -12.08 -13.62
CA THR A 174 17.62 -11.01 -13.61
C THR A 174 16.91 -9.65 -13.46
N PRO A 175 17.40 -8.75 -12.60
CA PRO A 175 16.80 -7.42 -12.45
C PRO A 175 16.67 -6.73 -13.81
N ALA A 176 15.49 -6.20 -14.11
CA ALA A 176 15.31 -5.38 -15.29
C ALA A 176 16.26 -4.16 -15.20
N ALA A 177 17.00 -3.89 -16.26
CA ALA A 177 17.86 -2.72 -16.31
C ALA A 177 17.03 -1.45 -16.06
N PRO A 178 17.52 -0.48 -15.27
CA PRO A 178 16.79 0.75 -14.99
C PRO A 178 16.44 1.43 -16.31
N LYS A 179 15.16 1.65 -16.55
CA LYS A 179 14.70 2.43 -17.71
C LYS A 179 15.34 3.82 -17.58
N ARG A 180 16.30 4.11 -18.46
CA ARG A 180 16.83 5.47 -18.60
C ARG A 180 15.67 6.37 -19.02
N LYS A 181 15.32 7.34 -18.19
CA LYS A 181 14.42 8.44 -18.54
C LYS A 181 15.19 9.47 -19.34
#